data_b3af984e8f7630033d0426df875cfbd1
#
_entry.id   b3af984e8f7630033d0426df875cfbd1
#
_cell.length_a   1.000
_cell.length_b   1.000
_cell.length_c   1.000
_cell.angle_alpha   90.00
_cell.angle_beta   90.00
_cell.angle_gamma   90.00
#
_symmetry.space_group_name_H-M   'P 1'
#
loop_
_entity.id
_entity.type
_entity.pdbx_description
1 polymer ?
#
loop_
_entity_poly.entity_id
_entity_poly.type
_entity_poly.pdbx_seq_one_letter_code
_entity_poly.pdbx_strand_id
1 'polypeptide(L)'
;WLAFAGIIVPEWLASNGRSFPSILAAASSLWLSGHGVPVDIIGVHIGLIPLGLTCVSLLLGEEACRYGARVLWHRHDKRPARRHVGEAVALHTTIELLAAITMAAGATTTHWLAAMVGALLIGLCSGIVGACRGAHINPLSRLPHWARGLPKAVGATVAVCLAGGSAALAAALLVHADRVIHLHQQIGATGWGGFCLILLQLAWLPTMALWGTAWTMSPGFAFGTGTFVSPLGSHLGIVPALPVLGALPPNGPLNPAACVWLAVPVVAAIVGGILVMRSLPEAEFEIGCGLGALSGLLSGLVLGALGSLSSGNLGDGRLSEVGTIMPATGGCAVGVLTL
;
A
#
# COMPACT_ATOMS: atom_id res chain seq x y z
N TRP A 1 11.72 10.43 -9.21
CA TRP A 1 12.91 9.85 -9.82
C TRP A 1 14.20 10.45 -9.26
N LEU A 2 14.37 11.80 -9.27
CA LEU A 2 15.57 12.46 -8.75
C LEU A 2 15.94 12.03 -7.33
N ALA A 3 14.96 11.83 -6.45
CA ALA A 3 15.20 11.33 -5.10
C ALA A 3 15.80 9.91 -5.12
N PHE A 4 15.31 9.02 -5.98
CA PHE A 4 15.86 7.67 -6.12
C PHE A 4 17.27 7.68 -6.72
N ALA A 5 17.52 8.52 -7.73
CA ALA A 5 18.85 8.72 -8.25
C ALA A 5 19.81 9.25 -7.17
N GLY A 6 19.37 10.20 -6.35
CA GLY A 6 20.15 10.75 -5.23
C GLY A 6 20.51 9.72 -4.16
N ILE A 7 19.71 8.68 -3.96
CA ILE A 7 20.00 7.58 -3.06
C ILE A 7 21.05 6.63 -3.65
N ILE A 8 20.99 6.38 -4.96
CA ILE A 8 21.83 5.40 -5.66
C ILE A 8 23.20 5.98 -6.04
N VAL A 9 23.28 7.28 -6.35
CA VAL A 9 24.52 7.95 -6.79
C VAL A 9 25.68 7.85 -5.78
N PRO A 10 25.52 8.06 -4.48
CA PRO A 10 26.61 7.91 -3.52
C PRO A 10 27.18 6.49 -3.46
N GLU A 11 26.34 5.47 -3.57
CA GLU A 11 26.78 4.07 -3.65
C GLU A 11 27.60 3.82 -4.91
N TRP A 12 27.20 4.45 -6.02
CA TRP A 12 27.96 4.40 -7.26
C TRP A 12 29.32 5.07 -7.15
N LEU A 13 29.39 6.25 -6.56
CA LEU A 13 30.65 6.96 -6.36
C LEU A 13 31.63 6.14 -5.48
N ALA A 14 31.09 5.33 -4.56
CA ALA A 14 31.87 4.44 -3.70
C ALA A 14 32.24 3.11 -4.40
N SER A 15 31.51 2.69 -5.44
CA SER A 15 31.72 1.43 -6.15
C SER A 15 32.63 1.63 -7.37
N ASN A 16 33.87 1.16 -7.31
CA ASN A 16 34.79 1.13 -8.43
C ASN A 16 34.28 0.18 -9.54
N GLY A 17 33.65 0.68 -10.60
CA GLY A 17 33.39 -0.10 -11.81
C GLY A 17 31.96 -0.16 -12.35
N ARG A 18 30.96 0.46 -11.72
CA ARG A 18 29.61 0.54 -12.32
C ARG A 18 29.48 1.72 -13.27
N SER A 19 28.89 1.49 -14.43
CA SER A 19 28.68 2.54 -15.43
C SER A 19 27.51 3.46 -15.04
N PHE A 20 27.56 4.73 -15.41
CA PHE A 20 26.45 5.67 -15.17
C PHE A 20 25.08 5.17 -15.70
N PRO A 21 25.00 4.54 -16.88
CA PRO A 21 23.75 3.94 -17.36
C PRO A 21 23.16 2.89 -16.42
N SER A 22 23.98 2.08 -15.73
CA SER A 22 23.48 1.07 -14.80
C SER A 22 22.77 1.67 -13.58
N ILE A 23 23.15 2.90 -13.18
CA ILE A 23 22.53 3.63 -12.08
C ILE A 23 21.19 4.19 -12.52
N LEU A 24 21.13 4.75 -13.73
CA LEU A 24 19.87 5.22 -14.32
C LEU A 24 18.88 4.07 -14.43
N ALA A 25 19.32 2.88 -14.88
CA ALA A 25 18.49 1.70 -14.95
C ALA A 25 17.98 1.27 -13.57
N ALA A 26 18.84 1.24 -12.55
CA ALA A 26 18.45 0.88 -11.18
C ALA A 26 17.45 1.89 -10.57
N ALA A 27 17.68 3.19 -10.75
CA ALA A 27 16.78 4.24 -10.27
C ALA A 27 15.42 4.16 -10.97
N SER A 28 15.41 3.90 -12.28
CA SER A 28 14.20 3.73 -13.07
C SER A 28 13.43 2.47 -12.65
N SER A 29 14.11 1.34 -12.42
CA SER A 29 13.51 0.11 -11.91
C SER A 29 12.89 0.30 -10.53
N LEU A 30 13.58 1.01 -9.64
CA LEU A 30 13.06 1.30 -8.31
C LEU A 30 11.82 2.21 -8.36
N TRP A 31 11.80 3.21 -9.24
CA TRP A 31 10.62 4.05 -9.46
C TRP A 31 9.45 3.22 -10.02
N LEU A 32 9.70 2.39 -11.02
CA LEU A 32 8.70 1.51 -11.65
C LEU A 32 8.15 0.48 -10.65
N SER A 33 8.97 -0.06 -9.73
CA SER A 33 8.48 -1.00 -8.72
C SER A 33 7.42 -0.38 -7.81
N GLY A 34 7.56 0.93 -7.48
CA GLY A 34 6.52 1.69 -6.79
C GLY A 34 5.22 1.87 -7.60
N HIS A 35 5.28 1.66 -8.92
CA HIS A 35 4.13 1.68 -9.84
C HIS A 35 3.59 0.27 -10.14
N GLY A 36 4.02 -0.74 -9.38
CA GLY A 36 3.54 -2.11 -9.52
C GLY A 36 4.17 -2.88 -10.68
N VAL A 37 5.30 -2.42 -11.20
CA VAL A 37 6.04 -3.11 -12.24
C VAL A 37 7.01 -4.11 -11.61
N PRO A 38 6.98 -5.38 -11.98
CA PRO A 38 7.98 -6.34 -11.55
C PRO A 38 9.38 -5.91 -12.00
N VAL A 39 10.37 -6.15 -11.16
CA VAL A 39 11.77 -5.79 -11.43
C VAL A 39 12.67 -7.02 -11.27
N ASP A 40 13.66 -7.12 -12.16
CA ASP A 40 14.68 -8.14 -12.09
C ASP A 40 15.94 -7.57 -11.44
N ILE A 41 16.32 -8.10 -10.30
CA ILE A 41 17.53 -7.68 -9.58
C ILE A 41 18.47 -8.88 -9.47
N ILE A 42 19.58 -8.84 -10.19
CA ILE A 42 20.62 -9.89 -10.19
C ILE A 42 20.00 -11.27 -10.49
N GLY A 43 19.09 -11.34 -11.49
CA GLY A 43 18.45 -12.59 -11.89
C GLY A 43 17.33 -13.08 -10.94
N VAL A 44 16.94 -12.27 -9.97
CA VAL A 44 15.79 -12.55 -9.10
C VAL A 44 14.62 -11.69 -9.54
N HIS A 45 13.53 -12.33 -9.92
CA HIS A 45 12.29 -11.66 -10.32
C HIS A 45 11.49 -11.25 -9.08
N ILE A 46 11.32 -9.92 -8.86
CA ILE A 46 10.63 -9.35 -7.71
C ILE A 46 9.35 -8.68 -8.19
N GLY A 47 8.22 -9.28 -7.89
CA GLY A 47 6.89 -8.73 -8.20
C GLY A 47 6.17 -8.18 -6.97
N LEU A 48 6.76 -8.29 -5.77
CA LEU A 48 6.19 -7.71 -4.56
C LEU A 48 6.35 -6.20 -4.56
N ILE A 49 5.23 -5.47 -4.56
CA ILE A 49 5.20 -4.01 -4.64
C ILE A 49 5.67 -3.38 -3.32
N PRO A 50 6.67 -2.50 -3.33
CA PRO A 50 7.04 -1.69 -2.17
C PRO A 50 6.03 -0.55 -2.01
N LEU A 51 4.89 -0.81 -1.36
CA LEU A 51 3.77 0.13 -1.25
C LEU A 51 4.14 1.48 -0.61
N GLY A 52 5.25 1.55 0.14
CA GLY A 52 5.79 2.83 0.62
C GLY A 52 6.19 3.75 -0.52
N LEU A 53 6.79 3.21 -1.59
CA LEU A 53 7.11 4.01 -2.77
C LEU A 53 5.85 4.42 -3.51
N THR A 54 4.86 3.54 -3.59
CA THR A 54 3.53 3.85 -4.15
C THR A 54 2.85 4.97 -3.36
N CYS A 55 2.87 4.91 -2.03
CA CYS A 55 2.34 5.98 -1.17
C CYS A 55 3.05 7.32 -1.41
N VAL A 56 4.38 7.31 -1.51
CA VAL A 56 5.16 8.52 -1.81
C VAL A 56 4.78 9.08 -3.18
N SER A 57 4.66 8.24 -4.21
CA SER A 57 4.25 8.66 -5.56
C SER A 57 2.83 9.25 -5.54
N LEU A 58 1.88 8.63 -4.84
CA LEU A 58 0.51 9.15 -4.69
C LEU A 58 0.48 10.51 -3.98
N LEU A 59 1.23 10.66 -2.88
CA LEU A 59 1.25 11.91 -2.10
C LEU A 59 1.90 13.06 -2.89
N LEU A 60 3.03 12.80 -3.55
CA LEU A 60 3.71 13.79 -4.37
C LEU A 60 2.87 14.17 -5.60
N GLY A 61 2.25 13.18 -6.26
CA GLY A 61 1.34 13.39 -7.38
C GLY A 61 0.10 14.19 -6.98
N GLU A 62 -0.49 13.87 -5.81
CA GLU A 62 -1.62 14.63 -5.26
C GLU A 62 -1.25 16.10 -5.06
N GLU A 63 -0.11 16.38 -4.41
CA GLU A 63 0.30 17.76 -4.13
C GLU A 63 0.66 18.53 -5.40
N ALA A 64 1.34 17.87 -6.36
CA ALA A 64 1.64 18.46 -7.66
C ALA A 64 0.36 18.82 -8.42
N CYS A 65 -0.60 17.89 -8.49
CA CYS A 65 -1.87 18.14 -9.17
C CYS A 65 -2.71 19.19 -8.43
N ARG A 66 -2.69 19.20 -7.11
CA ARG A 66 -3.35 20.22 -6.28
C ARG A 66 -2.83 21.62 -6.58
N TYR A 67 -1.51 21.77 -6.67
CA TYR A 67 -0.88 23.03 -7.04
C TYR A 67 -1.26 23.46 -8.46
N GLY A 68 -1.15 22.55 -9.43
CA GLY A 68 -1.54 22.78 -10.82
C GLY A 68 -2.99 23.23 -10.98
N ALA A 69 -3.91 22.56 -10.28
CA ALA A 69 -5.33 22.91 -10.27
C ALA A 69 -5.59 24.32 -9.71
N ARG A 70 -4.88 24.73 -8.65
CA ARG A 70 -4.98 26.10 -8.10
C ARG A 70 -4.52 27.14 -9.11
N VAL A 71 -3.39 26.90 -9.79
CA VAL A 71 -2.86 27.82 -10.82
C VAL A 71 -3.82 27.98 -11.98
N LEU A 72 -4.40 26.88 -12.46
CA LEU A 72 -5.41 26.89 -13.53
C LEU A 72 -6.67 27.63 -13.11
N TRP A 73 -7.12 27.44 -11.86
CA TRP A 73 -8.27 28.13 -11.30
C TRP A 73 -8.10 29.64 -11.31
N HIS A 74 -6.98 30.14 -10.83
CA HIS A 74 -6.71 31.59 -10.77
C HIS A 74 -6.57 32.23 -12.15
N ARG A 75 -6.10 31.48 -13.16
CA ARG A 75 -5.92 32.01 -14.53
C ARG A 75 -7.21 32.08 -15.36
N HIS A 76 -8.20 31.27 -15.03
CA HIS A 76 -9.38 31.06 -15.87
C HIS A 76 -10.71 31.07 -15.09
N ASP A 77 -10.91 32.09 -14.26
CA ASP A 77 -12.04 32.26 -13.36
C ASP A 77 -13.46 32.12 -14.01
N LYS A 78 -13.58 32.31 -15.33
CA LYS A 78 -14.85 32.24 -16.06
C LYS A 78 -15.27 30.81 -16.48
N ARG A 79 -14.44 29.78 -16.29
CA ARG A 79 -14.76 28.42 -16.71
C ARG A 79 -15.37 27.60 -15.55
N PRO A 80 -16.24 26.62 -15.85
CA PRO A 80 -16.79 25.78 -14.80
C PRO A 80 -15.69 24.95 -14.11
N ALA A 81 -15.72 24.90 -12.79
CA ALA A 81 -14.74 24.22 -11.94
C ALA A 81 -14.43 22.77 -12.37
N ARG A 82 -15.44 22.06 -12.87
CA ARG A 82 -15.29 20.68 -13.38
C ARG A 82 -14.30 20.57 -14.53
N ARG A 83 -14.25 21.59 -15.40
CA ARG A 83 -13.35 21.60 -16.56
C ARG A 83 -11.91 21.75 -16.09
N HIS A 84 -11.65 22.63 -15.13
CA HIS A 84 -10.31 22.79 -14.55
C HIS A 84 -9.82 21.52 -13.84
N VAL A 85 -10.70 20.83 -13.10
CA VAL A 85 -10.37 19.53 -12.50
C VAL A 85 -10.02 18.52 -13.59
N GLY A 86 -10.83 18.41 -14.64
CA GLY A 86 -10.56 17.49 -15.76
C GLY A 86 -9.25 17.79 -16.48
N GLU A 87 -8.98 19.08 -16.78
CA GLU A 87 -7.73 19.51 -17.41
C GLU A 87 -6.50 19.23 -16.54
N ALA A 88 -6.59 19.47 -15.21
CA ALA A 88 -5.51 19.20 -14.27
C ALA A 88 -5.23 17.69 -14.15
N VAL A 89 -6.27 16.87 -14.03
CA VAL A 89 -6.15 15.40 -13.98
C VAL A 89 -5.56 14.86 -15.27
N ALA A 90 -6.05 15.31 -16.44
CA ALA A 90 -5.56 14.86 -17.73
C ALA A 90 -4.08 15.21 -17.92
N LEU A 91 -3.69 16.45 -17.60
CA LEU A 91 -2.28 16.90 -17.70
C LEU A 91 -1.39 16.09 -16.76
N HIS A 92 -1.78 15.93 -15.49
CA HIS A 92 -1.02 15.18 -14.51
C HIS A 92 -0.85 13.71 -14.93
N THR A 93 -1.94 13.05 -15.32
CA THR A 93 -1.90 11.65 -15.78
C THR A 93 -1.05 11.48 -17.03
N THR A 94 -1.09 12.45 -17.95
CA THR A 94 -0.22 12.44 -19.15
C THR A 94 1.25 12.54 -18.77
N ILE A 95 1.60 13.39 -17.81
CA ILE A 95 2.98 13.53 -17.31
C ILE A 95 3.46 12.21 -16.67
N GLU A 96 2.62 11.56 -15.85
CA GLU A 96 2.92 10.26 -15.24
C GLU A 96 3.13 9.17 -16.31
N LEU A 97 2.29 9.13 -17.35
CA LEU A 97 2.44 8.17 -18.45
C LEU A 97 3.74 8.41 -19.24
N LEU A 98 4.08 9.66 -19.54
CA LEU A 98 5.35 10.00 -20.20
C LEU A 98 6.55 9.63 -19.33
N ALA A 99 6.47 9.88 -18.02
CA ALA A 99 7.49 9.46 -17.07
C ALA A 99 7.64 7.93 -17.08
N ALA A 100 6.54 7.17 -17.08
CA ALA A 100 6.57 5.71 -17.12
C ALA A 100 7.22 5.20 -18.42
N ILE A 101 6.95 5.80 -19.57
CA ILE A 101 7.58 5.44 -20.84
C ILE A 101 9.11 5.65 -20.76
N THR A 102 9.55 6.81 -20.27
CA THR A 102 10.97 7.13 -20.16
C THR A 102 11.68 6.24 -19.14
N MET A 103 11.05 5.95 -18.00
CA MET A 103 11.60 5.06 -16.97
C MET A 103 11.63 3.60 -17.45
N ALA A 104 10.59 3.13 -18.16
CA ALA A 104 10.56 1.79 -18.72
C ALA A 104 11.67 1.58 -19.75
N ALA A 105 11.94 2.58 -20.60
CA ALA A 105 13.06 2.53 -21.53
C ALA A 105 14.41 2.55 -20.80
N GLY A 106 14.56 3.37 -19.77
CA GLY A 106 15.78 3.44 -18.96
C GLY A 106 16.08 2.18 -18.14
N ALA A 107 15.03 1.53 -17.64
CA ALA A 107 15.12 0.27 -16.91
C ALA A 107 15.29 -0.97 -17.80
N THR A 108 15.16 -0.82 -19.13
CA THR A 108 15.16 -1.94 -20.11
C THR A 108 14.14 -3.04 -19.77
N THR A 109 13.03 -2.66 -19.11
CA THR A 109 11.99 -3.62 -18.72
C THR A 109 11.22 -4.15 -19.93
N THR A 110 10.77 -5.40 -19.83
CA THR A 110 9.82 -6.00 -20.77
C THR A 110 8.36 -5.79 -20.39
N HIS A 111 8.10 -5.29 -19.16
CA HIS A 111 6.77 -5.13 -18.58
C HIS A 111 6.11 -3.77 -18.89
N TRP A 112 6.14 -3.35 -20.17
CA TRP A 112 5.60 -2.06 -20.62
C TRP A 112 4.13 -1.85 -20.25
N LEU A 113 3.30 -2.89 -20.40
CA LEU A 113 1.88 -2.79 -20.06
C LEU A 113 1.66 -2.52 -18.57
N ALA A 114 2.40 -3.21 -17.70
CA ALA A 114 2.33 -2.97 -16.26
C ALA A 114 2.75 -1.55 -15.90
N ALA A 115 3.81 -1.02 -16.54
CA ALA A 115 4.26 0.36 -16.34
C ALA A 115 3.18 1.39 -16.74
N MET A 116 2.52 1.19 -17.87
CA MET A 116 1.43 2.07 -18.33
C MET A 116 0.21 2.00 -17.39
N VAL A 117 -0.21 0.79 -17.01
CA VAL A 117 -1.34 0.61 -16.11
C VAL A 117 -1.05 1.20 -14.73
N GLY A 118 0.13 0.95 -14.18
CA GLY A 118 0.55 1.51 -12.89
C GLY A 118 0.57 3.05 -12.89
N ALA A 119 1.19 3.65 -13.90
CA ALA A 119 1.23 5.10 -14.05
C ALA A 119 -0.16 5.71 -14.26
N LEU A 120 -1.02 5.05 -15.05
CA LEU A 120 -2.40 5.47 -15.25
C LEU A 120 -3.18 5.47 -13.92
N LEU A 121 -3.08 4.39 -13.15
CA LEU A 121 -3.77 4.27 -11.87
C LEU A 121 -3.28 5.29 -10.85
N ILE A 122 -1.96 5.44 -10.69
CA ILE A 122 -1.36 6.41 -9.78
C ILE A 122 -1.71 7.84 -10.22
N GLY A 123 -1.56 8.14 -11.52
CA GLY A 123 -1.86 9.46 -12.07
C GLY A 123 -3.34 9.83 -11.92
N LEU A 124 -4.27 8.90 -12.15
CA LEU A 124 -5.71 9.14 -11.95
C LEU A 124 -6.05 9.30 -10.47
N CYS A 125 -5.58 8.40 -9.59
CA CYS A 125 -5.91 8.43 -8.18
C CYS A 125 -5.38 9.73 -7.52
N SER A 126 -4.10 10.01 -7.68
CA SER A 126 -3.47 11.23 -7.13
C SER A 126 -4.02 12.49 -7.80
N GLY A 127 -4.24 12.44 -9.12
CA GLY A 127 -4.78 13.53 -9.91
C GLY A 127 -6.18 13.94 -9.50
N ILE A 128 -7.12 12.99 -9.37
CA ILE A 128 -8.50 13.27 -8.96
C ILE A 128 -8.53 13.89 -7.56
N VAL A 129 -7.83 13.29 -6.60
CA VAL A 129 -7.79 13.78 -5.22
C VAL A 129 -7.15 15.17 -5.18
N GLY A 130 -5.99 15.36 -5.80
CA GLY A 130 -5.26 16.62 -5.84
C GLY A 130 -6.05 17.74 -6.52
N ALA A 131 -6.61 17.47 -7.69
CA ALA A 131 -7.39 18.47 -8.43
C ALA A 131 -8.69 18.87 -7.70
N CYS A 132 -9.41 17.92 -7.11
CA CYS A 132 -10.61 18.21 -6.31
C CYS A 132 -10.26 19.08 -5.09
N ARG A 133 -9.17 18.77 -4.39
CA ARG A 133 -8.68 19.57 -3.25
C ARG A 133 -8.18 20.95 -3.69
N GLY A 134 -7.50 21.05 -4.83
CA GLY A 134 -7.02 22.31 -5.39
C GLY A 134 -8.14 23.24 -5.83
N ALA A 135 -9.20 22.70 -6.42
CA ALA A 135 -10.40 23.42 -6.87
C ALA A 135 -11.47 23.59 -5.77
N HIS A 136 -11.22 23.12 -4.53
CA HIS A 136 -12.17 23.12 -3.42
C HIS A 136 -13.52 22.44 -3.74
N ILE A 137 -13.49 21.40 -4.60
CA ILE A 137 -14.66 20.63 -4.96
C ILE A 137 -14.75 19.38 -4.08
N ASN A 138 -15.88 19.19 -3.43
CA ASN A 138 -16.18 17.95 -2.73
C ASN A 138 -16.99 17.02 -3.67
N PRO A 139 -16.39 15.96 -4.25
CA PRO A 139 -17.10 15.04 -5.13
C PRO A 139 -18.21 14.27 -4.40
N LEU A 140 -18.06 14.06 -3.08
CA LEU A 140 -19.02 13.34 -2.25
C LEU A 140 -20.33 14.11 -2.03
N SER A 141 -20.35 15.43 -2.26
CA SER A 141 -21.57 16.25 -2.14
C SER A 141 -22.66 15.85 -3.13
N ARG A 142 -22.31 15.13 -4.20
CA ARG A 142 -23.26 14.65 -5.24
C ARG A 142 -23.92 13.33 -4.88
N LEU A 143 -23.44 12.67 -3.83
CA LEU A 143 -24.06 11.44 -3.37
C LEU A 143 -25.48 11.71 -2.89
N PRO A 144 -26.43 10.80 -3.15
CA PRO A 144 -27.76 10.87 -2.59
C PRO A 144 -27.70 10.92 -1.07
N HIS A 145 -28.68 11.53 -0.43
CA HIS A 145 -28.67 11.81 1.01
C HIS A 145 -28.32 10.57 1.84
N TRP A 146 -28.92 9.43 1.50
CA TRP A 146 -28.71 8.16 2.20
C TRP A 146 -27.28 7.60 2.10
N ALA A 147 -26.54 7.95 1.03
CA ALA A 147 -25.20 7.43 0.78
C ALA A 147 -24.06 8.35 1.27
N ARG A 148 -24.37 9.58 1.71
CA ARG A 148 -23.33 10.57 2.10
C ARG A 148 -22.49 10.14 3.29
N GLY A 149 -23.03 9.32 4.18
CA GLY A 149 -22.34 8.77 5.33
C GLY A 149 -21.38 7.61 5.01
N LEU A 150 -21.69 6.85 3.96
CA LEU A 150 -20.96 5.62 3.61
C LEU A 150 -19.45 5.84 3.40
N PRO A 151 -18.98 6.82 2.61
CA PRO A 151 -17.54 7.00 2.40
C PRO A 151 -16.77 7.28 3.69
N LYS A 152 -17.39 8.01 4.63
CA LYS A 152 -16.80 8.29 5.94
C LYS A 152 -16.76 7.03 6.81
N ALA A 153 -17.84 6.26 6.83
CA ALA A 153 -17.89 5.00 7.57
C ALA A 153 -16.90 3.98 7.03
N VAL A 154 -16.88 3.75 5.71
CA VAL A 154 -15.92 2.86 5.03
C VAL A 154 -14.48 3.31 5.31
N GLY A 155 -14.16 4.59 5.13
CA GLY A 155 -12.83 5.12 5.39
C GLY A 155 -12.37 4.94 6.84
N ALA A 156 -13.27 5.14 7.81
CA ALA A 156 -12.97 4.94 9.22
C ALA A 156 -12.77 3.46 9.56
N THR A 157 -13.63 2.56 9.06
CA THR A 157 -13.50 1.11 9.24
C THR A 157 -12.16 0.61 8.70
N VAL A 158 -11.82 0.98 7.46
CA VAL A 158 -10.54 0.62 6.83
C VAL A 158 -9.36 1.19 7.64
N ALA A 159 -9.45 2.45 8.08
CA ALA A 159 -8.39 3.08 8.88
C ALA A 159 -8.16 2.39 10.23
N VAL A 160 -9.23 1.95 10.92
CA VAL A 160 -9.12 1.19 12.18
C VAL A 160 -8.45 -0.16 11.93
N CYS A 161 -8.84 -0.88 10.86
CA CYS A 161 -8.21 -2.14 10.49
C CYS A 161 -6.71 -1.98 10.17
N LEU A 162 -6.35 -0.96 9.38
CA LEU A 162 -4.96 -0.66 9.03
C LEU A 162 -4.15 -0.23 10.27
N ALA A 163 -4.74 0.57 11.17
CA ALA A 163 -4.10 0.97 12.41
C ALA A 163 -3.85 -0.24 13.32
N GLY A 164 -4.83 -1.15 13.45
CA GLY A 164 -4.68 -2.39 14.20
C GLY A 164 -3.60 -3.31 13.61
N GLY A 165 -3.58 -3.50 12.29
CA GLY A 165 -2.55 -4.28 11.61
C GLY A 165 -1.15 -3.67 11.75
N SER A 166 -1.04 -2.33 11.66
CA SER A 166 0.21 -1.60 11.89
C SER A 166 0.68 -1.73 13.35
N ALA A 167 -0.25 -1.67 14.31
CA ALA A 167 0.05 -1.85 15.72
C ALA A 167 0.51 -3.29 16.01
N ALA A 168 -0.10 -4.31 15.38
CA ALA A 168 0.33 -5.70 15.49
C ALA A 168 1.75 -5.89 14.93
N LEU A 169 2.07 -5.29 13.77
CA LEU A 169 3.40 -5.28 13.20
C LEU A 169 4.41 -4.61 14.14
N ALA A 170 4.08 -3.43 14.68
CA ALA A 170 4.95 -2.72 15.62
C ALA A 170 5.18 -3.55 16.90
N ALA A 171 4.14 -4.20 17.44
CA ALA A 171 4.28 -5.09 18.58
C ALA A 171 5.21 -6.29 18.26
N ALA A 172 5.08 -6.90 17.08
CA ALA A 172 5.94 -8.00 16.65
C ALA A 172 7.42 -7.56 16.51
N LEU A 173 7.66 -6.37 15.93
CA LEU A 173 9.01 -5.79 15.82
C LEU A 173 9.62 -5.53 17.19
N LEU A 174 8.85 -5.02 18.15
CA LEU A 174 9.33 -4.76 19.52
C LEU A 174 9.61 -6.04 20.29
N VAL A 175 8.69 -7.02 20.20
CA VAL A 175 8.87 -8.32 20.90
C VAL A 175 10.08 -9.11 20.38
N HIS A 176 10.38 -8.98 19.09
CA HIS A 176 11.49 -9.69 18.44
C HIS A 176 12.66 -8.75 18.07
N ALA A 177 12.79 -7.61 18.77
CA ALA A 177 13.79 -6.58 18.45
C ALA A 177 15.24 -7.14 18.43
N ASP A 178 15.56 -8.02 19.38
CA ASP A 178 16.89 -8.65 19.44
C ASP A 178 17.22 -9.43 18.15
N ARG A 179 16.23 -10.17 17.62
CA ARG A 179 16.39 -10.93 16.38
C ARG A 179 16.54 -10.00 15.17
N VAL A 180 15.76 -8.92 15.12
CA VAL A 180 15.84 -7.89 14.07
C VAL A 180 17.20 -7.23 14.05
N ILE A 181 17.70 -6.82 15.23
CA ILE A 181 19.02 -6.19 15.40
C ILE A 181 20.14 -7.17 15.03
N HIS A 182 20.05 -8.42 15.49
CA HIS A 182 21.05 -9.44 15.17
C HIS A 182 21.15 -9.70 13.66
N LEU A 183 20.00 -9.83 12.96
CA LEU A 183 19.98 -9.98 11.50
C LEU A 183 20.57 -8.75 10.80
N HIS A 184 20.29 -7.54 11.29
CA HIS A 184 20.88 -6.32 10.74
C HIS A 184 22.43 -6.32 10.89
N GLN A 185 22.93 -6.74 12.03
CA GLN A 185 24.37 -6.86 12.27
C GLN A 185 25.02 -7.94 11.40
N GLN A 186 24.35 -9.07 11.18
CA GLN A 186 24.85 -10.15 10.32
C GLN A 186 25.01 -9.75 8.85
N ILE A 187 24.16 -8.87 8.34
CA ILE A 187 24.28 -8.33 6.97
C ILE A 187 25.56 -7.47 6.85
N GLY A 188 26.03 -6.88 7.95
CA GLY A 188 27.25 -6.06 7.97
C GLY A 188 27.15 -4.79 7.14
N ALA A 189 25.94 -4.36 6.75
CA ALA A 189 25.72 -3.13 6.01
C ALA A 189 25.99 -1.93 6.92
N THR A 190 27.06 -1.19 6.63
CA THR A 190 27.48 0.00 7.40
C THR A 190 27.42 1.25 6.54
N GLY A 191 27.47 2.42 7.17
CA GLY A 191 27.48 3.70 6.46
C GLY A 191 26.30 3.87 5.52
N TRP A 192 26.56 4.21 4.27
CA TRP A 192 25.53 4.44 3.26
C TRP A 192 24.73 3.18 2.91
N GLY A 193 25.38 2.02 2.85
CA GLY A 193 24.69 0.73 2.61
C GLY A 193 23.67 0.40 3.71
N GLY A 194 24.01 0.65 4.97
CA GLY A 194 23.08 0.51 6.10
C GLY A 194 21.89 1.45 6.00
N PHE A 195 22.11 2.71 5.60
CA PHE A 195 21.04 3.67 5.35
C PHE A 195 20.12 3.22 4.20
N CYS A 196 20.65 2.76 3.08
CA CYS A 196 19.88 2.21 1.98
C CYS A 196 19.04 0.98 2.39
N LEU A 197 19.60 0.11 3.24
CA LEU A 197 18.88 -1.04 3.78
C LEU A 197 17.70 -0.61 4.65
N ILE A 198 17.82 0.43 5.46
CA ILE A 198 16.72 0.99 6.25
C ILE A 198 15.65 1.57 5.32
N LEU A 199 16.02 2.37 4.31
CA LEU A 199 15.09 2.93 3.36
C LEU A 199 14.30 1.84 2.60
N LEU A 200 14.97 0.75 2.22
CA LEU A 200 14.34 -0.39 1.58
C LEU A 200 13.29 -1.03 2.49
N GLN A 201 13.60 -1.23 3.76
CA GLN A 201 12.66 -1.77 4.74
C GLN A 201 11.47 -0.83 4.96
N LEU A 202 11.72 0.49 5.05
CA LEU A 202 10.66 1.50 5.15
C LEU A 202 9.77 1.52 3.91
N ALA A 203 10.32 1.27 2.71
CA ALA A 203 9.54 1.18 1.48
C ALA A 203 8.55 -0.01 1.51
N TRP A 204 8.87 -1.10 2.19
CA TRP A 204 7.98 -2.24 2.35
C TRP A 204 7.12 -2.22 3.63
N LEU A 205 7.35 -1.26 4.52
CA LEU A 205 6.60 -1.19 5.78
C LEU A 205 5.07 -1.13 5.59
N PRO A 206 4.50 -0.35 4.64
CA PRO A 206 3.06 -0.36 4.38
C PRO A 206 2.55 -1.72 3.83
N THR A 207 3.34 -2.42 3.02
CA THR A 207 3.03 -3.78 2.55
C THR A 207 2.92 -4.74 3.75
N MET A 208 3.87 -4.68 4.68
CA MET A 208 3.86 -5.49 5.89
C MET A 208 2.74 -5.11 6.86
N ALA A 209 2.34 -3.84 6.91
CA ALA A 209 1.18 -3.40 7.69
C ALA A 209 -0.13 -4.01 7.15
N LEU A 210 -0.25 -4.19 5.84
CA LEU A 210 -1.37 -4.93 5.24
C LEU A 210 -1.34 -6.42 5.57
N TRP A 211 -0.16 -7.05 5.66
CA TRP A 211 -0.03 -8.42 6.18
C TRP A 211 -0.46 -8.51 7.64
N GLY A 212 -0.05 -7.52 8.47
CA GLY A 212 -0.54 -7.40 9.84
C GLY A 212 -2.05 -7.24 9.91
N THR A 213 -2.65 -6.47 8.98
CA THR A 213 -4.11 -6.33 8.88
C THR A 213 -4.78 -7.65 8.54
N ALA A 214 -4.27 -8.40 7.56
CA ALA A 214 -4.78 -9.73 7.23
C ALA A 214 -4.62 -10.72 8.40
N TRP A 215 -3.54 -10.60 9.16
CA TRP A 215 -3.30 -11.39 10.36
C TRP A 215 -4.33 -11.09 11.45
N THR A 216 -4.65 -9.82 11.72
CA THR A 216 -5.70 -9.46 12.70
C THR A 216 -7.10 -9.90 12.27
N MET A 217 -7.31 -10.22 11.00
CA MET A 217 -8.57 -10.73 10.44
C MET A 217 -8.67 -12.26 10.45
N SER A 218 -7.69 -12.97 10.99
CA SER A 218 -7.60 -14.43 11.09
C SER A 218 -6.95 -15.17 9.91
N PRO A 219 -7.23 -14.90 8.61
CA PRO A 219 -6.60 -15.68 7.54
C PRO A 219 -5.07 -15.54 7.50
N GLY A 220 -4.56 -14.35 7.88
CA GLY A 220 -3.14 -14.07 7.88
C GLY A 220 -2.56 -13.91 6.48
N PHE A 221 -1.28 -14.26 6.36
CA PHE A 221 -0.52 -14.13 5.14
C PHE A 221 0.42 -15.34 4.94
N ALA A 222 0.86 -15.52 3.71
CA ALA A 222 1.86 -16.52 3.33
C ALA A 222 3.22 -15.83 3.08
N PHE A 223 4.31 -16.53 3.41
CA PHE A 223 5.65 -16.11 3.07
C PHE A 223 6.39 -17.26 2.36
N GLY A 224 5.94 -17.56 1.15
CA GLY A 224 6.38 -18.67 0.32
C GLY A 224 5.32 -19.77 0.19
N THR A 225 5.48 -20.57 -0.83
CA THR A 225 4.57 -21.70 -1.13
C THR A 225 4.45 -22.65 0.05
N GLY A 226 3.22 -23.03 0.40
CA GLY A 226 2.94 -23.94 1.50
C GLY A 226 3.16 -23.37 2.90
N THR A 227 3.35 -22.05 3.03
CA THR A 227 3.53 -21.38 4.34
C THR A 227 2.28 -20.60 4.74
N PHE A 228 2.12 -20.37 6.02
CA PHE A 228 1.11 -19.46 6.55
C PHE A 228 1.54 -18.85 7.88
N VAL A 229 1.05 -17.66 8.15
CA VAL A 229 1.21 -16.94 9.42
C VAL A 229 -0.13 -16.36 9.81
N SER A 230 -0.73 -16.88 10.88
CA SER A 230 -2.03 -16.46 11.41
C SER A 230 -1.97 -16.28 12.93
N PRO A 231 -2.96 -15.67 13.59
CA PRO A 231 -3.01 -15.58 15.06
C PRO A 231 -3.04 -16.93 15.77
N LEU A 232 -3.52 -17.97 15.11
CA LEU A 232 -3.67 -19.31 15.66
C LEU A 232 -2.37 -20.12 15.58
N GLY A 233 -1.49 -19.78 14.64
CA GLY A 233 -0.22 -20.48 14.44
C GLY A 233 0.49 -20.05 13.18
N SER A 234 1.72 -20.52 13.04
CA SER A 234 2.55 -20.25 11.89
C SER A 234 3.28 -21.50 11.39
N HIS A 235 3.41 -21.59 10.10
CA HIS A 235 4.26 -22.54 9.41
C HIS A 235 5.09 -21.81 8.35
N LEU A 236 6.34 -21.55 8.68
CA LEU A 236 7.29 -20.82 7.85
C LEU A 236 8.38 -21.78 7.37
N GLY A 237 8.81 -21.57 6.14
CA GLY A 237 10.02 -22.19 5.65
C GLY A 237 11.27 -21.36 5.88
N ILE A 238 12.29 -21.49 5.01
CA ILE A 238 13.48 -20.65 5.04
C ILE A 238 13.06 -19.24 4.58
N VAL A 239 13.27 -18.25 5.43
CA VAL A 239 12.97 -16.83 5.19
C VAL A 239 14.25 -16.10 4.83
N PRO A 240 14.22 -15.16 3.85
CA PRO A 240 15.39 -14.32 3.58
C PRO A 240 15.87 -13.58 4.82
N ALA A 241 17.19 -13.38 4.96
CA ALA A 241 17.79 -12.69 6.09
C ALA A 241 17.59 -11.16 6.01
N LEU A 242 16.34 -10.69 5.86
CA LEU A 242 15.98 -9.29 5.96
C LEU A 242 15.66 -8.97 7.42
N PRO A 243 16.25 -7.91 8.02
CA PRO A 243 16.09 -7.62 9.44
C PRO A 243 14.64 -7.54 9.89
N VAL A 244 13.78 -6.84 9.14
CA VAL A 244 12.36 -6.69 9.46
C VAL A 244 11.63 -8.03 9.50
N LEU A 245 12.04 -9.05 8.73
CA LEU A 245 11.46 -10.39 8.76
C LEU A 245 11.83 -11.18 10.02
N GLY A 246 12.78 -10.70 10.81
CA GLY A 246 13.07 -11.20 12.15
C GLY A 246 11.86 -11.06 13.11
N ALA A 247 10.90 -10.19 12.79
CA ALA A 247 9.66 -10.03 13.53
C ALA A 247 8.64 -11.18 13.31
N LEU A 248 8.86 -12.05 12.30
CA LEU A 248 7.97 -13.19 12.05
C LEU A 248 7.96 -14.15 13.25
N PRO A 249 6.78 -14.69 13.60
CA PRO A 249 6.67 -15.62 14.72
C PRO A 249 7.40 -16.94 14.44
N PRO A 250 7.82 -17.68 15.47
CA PRO A 250 8.38 -19.02 15.30
C PRO A 250 7.33 -20.00 14.79
N ASN A 251 7.76 -21.11 14.17
CA ASN A 251 6.86 -22.17 13.76
C ASN A 251 6.14 -22.82 14.94
N GLY A 252 4.87 -23.12 14.74
CA GLY A 252 4.00 -23.78 15.72
C GLY A 252 2.80 -22.93 16.14
N PRO A 253 2.07 -23.38 17.18
CA PRO A 253 0.96 -22.61 17.74
C PRO A 253 1.48 -21.34 18.42
N LEU A 254 0.77 -20.22 18.20
CA LEU A 254 1.08 -18.97 18.90
C LEU A 254 0.48 -18.95 20.31
N ASN A 255 0.99 -18.02 21.13
CA ASN A 255 0.41 -17.75 22.43
C ASN A 255 -1.08 -17.36 22.27
N PRO A 256 -2.01 -17.96 23.04
CA PRO A 256 -3.43 -17.61 22.98
C PRO A 256 -3.75 -16.12 23.15
N ALA A 257 -2.87 -15.36 23.82
CA ALA A 257 -2.97 -13.91 23.91
C ALA A 257 -2.93 -13.20 22.53
N ALA A 258 -2.38 -13.85 21.51
CA ALA A 258 -2.41 -13.33 20.13
C ALA A 258 -3.84 -13.21 19.59
N CYS A 259 -4.79 -13.99 20.10
CA CYS A 259 -6.20 -13.91 19.71
C CYS A 259 -6.86 -12.58 20.11
N VAL A 260 -6.28 -11.78 21.02
CA VAL A 260 -6.80 -10.45 21.36
C VAL A 260 -6.84 -9.53 20.13
N TRP A 261 -5.94 -9.71 19.18
CA TRP A 261 -5.90 -8.93 17.96
C TRP A 261 -7.07 -9.18 17.01
N LEU A 262 -7.79 -10.30 17.17
CA LEU A 262 -9.03 -10.58 16.44
C LEU A 262 -10.17 -9.63 16.84
N ALA A 263 -10.03 -8.87 17.93
CA ALA A 263 -10.95 -7.80 18.28
C ALA A 263 -10.87 -6.59 17.35
N VAL A 264 -9.76 -6.40 16.62
CA VAL A 264 -9.57 -5.24 15.73
C VAL A 264 -10.68 -5.11 14.69
N PRO A 265 -11.01 -6.13 13.86
CA PRO A 265 -12.08 -6.02 12.89
C PRO A 265 -13.46 -5.81 13.53
N VAL A 266 -13.69 -6.35 14.74
CA VAL A 266 -14.94 -6.11 15.48
C VAL A 266 -15.06 -4.65 15.89
N VAL A 267 -14.00 -4.07 16.46
CA VAL A 267 -13.96 -2.64 16.79
C VAL A 267 -14.15 -1.78 15.54
N ALA A 268 -13.53 -2.16 14.43
CA ALA A 268 -13.68 -1.47 13.16
C ALA A 268 -15.12 -1.48 12.65
N ALA A 269 -15.81 -2.64 12.74
CA ALA A 269 -17.23 -2.78 12.37
C ALA A 269 -18.13 -1.89 13.25
N ILE A 270 -17.88 -1.88 14.56
CA ILE A 270 -18.64 -1.02 15.51
C ILE A 270 -18.45 0.46 15.15
N VAL A 271 -17.22 0.90 14.89
CA VAL A 271 -16.93 2.29 14.50
C VAL A 271 -17.65 2.66 13.20
N GLY A 272 -17.59 1.77 12.19
CA GLY A 272 -18.30 1.97 10.93
C GLY A 272 -19.81 2.08 11.12
N GLY A 273 -20.42 1.15 11.86
CA GLY A 273 -21.85 1.14 12.18
C GLY A 273 -22.30 2.42 12.91
N ILE A 274 -21.55 2.84 13.93
CA ILE A 274 -21.83 4.11 14.65
C ILE A 274 -21.80 5.30 13.70
N LEU A 275 -20.87 5.36 12.76
CA LEU A 275 -20.78 6.47 11.81
C LEU A 275 -21.92 6.47 10.79
N VAL A 276 -22.38 5.29 10.37
CA VAL A 276 -23.60 5.16 9.53
C VAL A 276 -24.82 5.69 10.27
N MET A 277 -25.06 5.21 11.50
CA MET A 277 -26.19 5.63 12.32
C MET A 277 -26.19 7.13 12.61
N ARG A 278 -25.02 7.71 12.91
CA ARG A 278 -24.88 9.17 13.12
C ARG A 278 -25.12 9.99 11.86
N SER A 279 -24.94 9.41 10.68
CA SER A 279 -25.18 10.11 9.40
C SER A 279 -26.66 10.19 9.00
N LEU A 280 -27.50 9.32 9.57
CA LEU A 280 -28.92 9.20 9.29
C LEU A 280 -29.72 8.96 10.58
N PRO A 281 -29.81 9.95 11.48
CA PRO A 281 -30.40 9.77 12.82
C PRO A 281 -31.91 9.48 12.78
N GLU A 282 -32.58 9.85 11.69
CA GLU A 282 -34.03 9.63 11.50
C GLU A 282 -34.36 8.37 10.70
N ALA A 283 -33.35 7.57 10.28
CA ALA A 283 -33.56 6.38 9.52
C ALA A 283 -34.19 5.27 10.39
N GLU A 284 -35.15 4.53 9.82
CA GLU A 284 -35.67 3.32 10.43
C GLU A 284 -34.52 2.32 10.70
N PHE A 285 -34.68 1.52 11.75
CA PHE A 285 -33.64 0.57 12.19
C PHE A 285 -33.20 -0.38 11.06
N GLU A 286 -34.15 -0.87 10.25
CA GLU A 286 -33.87 -1.77 9.12
C GLU A 286 -32.98 -1.11 8.05
N ILE A 287 -33.26 0.16 7.75
CA ILE A 287 -32.46 0.95 6.80
C ILE A 287 -31.05 1.17 7.36
N GLY A 288 -30.93 1.47 8.66
CA GLY A 288 -29.67 1.62 9.36
C GLY A 288 -28.83 0.35 9.30
N CYS A 289 -29.41 -0.81 9.57
CA CYS A 289 -28.75 -2.11 9.47
C CYS A 289 -28.31 -2.43 8.04
N GLY A 290 -29.17 -2.18 7.03
CA GLY A 290 -28.82 -2.38 5.62
C GLY A 290 -27.66 -1.51 5.17
N LEU A 291 -27.60 -0.25 5.59
CA LEU A 291 -26.49 0.65 5.28
C LEU A 291 -25.21 0.29 6.07
N GLY A 292 -25.35 -0.21 7.29
CA GLY A 292 -24.24 -0.78 8.07
C GLY A 292 -23.60 -1.95 7.35
N ALA A 293 -24.42 -2.92 6.92
CA ALA A 293 -23.97 -4.08 6.16
C ALA A 293 -23.32 -3.67 4.82
N LEU A 294 -23.90 -2.71 4.11
CA LEU A 294 -23.31 -2.16 2.87
C LEU A 294 -21.94 -1.49 3.15
N SER A 295 -21.83 -0.73 4.23
CA SER A 295 -20.56 -0.14 4.67
C SER A 295 -19.51 -1.20 4.96
N GLY A 296 -19.88 -2.29 5.64
CA GLY A 296 -19.01 -3.44 5.92
C GLY A 296 -18.57 -4.14 4.64
N LEU A 297 -19.49 -4.42 3.73
CA LEU A 297 -19.19 -5.00 2.43
C LEU A 297 -18.18 -4.16 1.64
N LEU A 298 -18.43 -2.85 1.52
CA LEU A 298 -17.52 -1.93 0.83
C LEU A 298 -16.14 -1.87 1.51
N SER A 299 -16.10 -1.86 2.85
CA SER A 299 -14.85 -1.89 3.61
C SER A 299 -14.06 -3.17 3.37
N GLY A 300 -14.74 -4.32 3.37
CA GLY A 300 -14.15 -5.63 3.07
C GLY A 300 -13.60 -5.71 1.64
N LEU A 301 -14.31 -5.15 0.66
CA LEU A 301 -13.83 -5.07 -0.72
C LEU A 301 -12.59 -4.18 -0.84
N VAL A 302 -12.56 -3.04 -0.16
CA VAL A 302 -11.38 -2.14 -0.14
C VAL A 302 -10.19 -2.86 0.51
N LEU A 303 -10.38 -3.50 1.65
CA LEU A 303 -9.30 -4.25 2.33
C LEU A 303 -8.82 -5.44 1.50
N GLY A 304 -9.72 -6.14 0.82
CA GLY A 304 -9.37 -7.20 -0.13
C GLY A 304 -8.53 -6.68 -1.30
N ALA A 305 -8.91 -5.55 -1.89
CA ALA A 305 -8.14 -4.90 -2.95
C ALA A 305 -6.76 -4.44 -2.46
N LEU A 306 -6.66 -3.81 -1.29
CA LEU A 306 -5.38 -3.44 -0.67
C LEU A 306 -4.52 -4.66 -0.35
N GLY A 307 -5.15 -5.74 0.13
CA GLY A 307 -4.48 -7.02 0.35
C GLY A 307 -3.86 -7.59 -0.93
N SER A 308 -4.58 -7.54 -2.05
CA SER A 308 -4.04 -8.00 -3.33
C SER A 308 -2.82 -7.20 -3.80
N LEU A 309 -2.79 -5.88 -3.53
CA LEU A 309 -1.62 -5.03 -3.81
C LEU A 309 -0.41 -5.36 -2.92
N SER A 310 -0.62 -5.99 -1.76
CA SER A 310 0.45 -6.43 -0.86
C SER A 310 0.93 -7.85 -1.14
N SER A 311 0.46 -8.48 -2.21
CA SER A 311 0.82 -9.83 -2.62
C SER A 311 1.67 -9.80 -3.89
N GLY A 312 2.62 -10.71 -3.99
CA GLY A 312 3.53 -10.81 -5.13
C GLY A 312 4.51 -11.96 -4.95
N ASN A 313 5.61 -11.91 -5.69
CA ASN A 313 6.70 -12.88 -5.58
C ASN A 313 8.01 -12.18 -5.22
N LEU A 314 8.89 -12.93 -4.56
CA LEU A 314 10.28 -12.56 -4.25
C LEU A 314 11.23 -13.60 -4.87
N GLY A 315 11.03 -13.90 -6.18
CA GLY A 315 11.77 -14.91 -6.95
C GLY A 315 10.85 -16.03 -7.48
N ASP A 316 11.39 -16.83 -8.36
CA ASP A 316 10.65 -17.88 -9.09
C ASP A 316 10.55 -19.22 -8.34
N GLY A 317 11.13 -19.33 -7.16
CA GLY A 317 11.17 -20.58 -6.39
C GLY A 317 10.11 -20.60 -5.28
N ARG A 318 10.55 -20.98 -4.08
CA ARG A 318 9.69 -21.05 -2.89
C ARG A 318 9.00 -19.74 -2.52
N LEU A 319 9.56 -18.61 -2.86
CA LEU A 319 9.02 -17.27 -2.58
C LEU A 319 8.16 -16.73 -3.73
N SER A 320 7.64 -17.60 -4.59
CA SER A 320 6.70 -17.22 -5.66
C SER A 320 5.35 -16.74 -5.13
N GLU A 321 4.99 -17.08 -3.89
CA GLU A 321 3.74 -16.69 -3.25
C GLU A 321 4.03 -16.00 -1.92
N VAL A 322 4.02 -14.66 -1.92
CA VAL A 322 4.22 -13.85 -0.71
C VAL A 322 3.09 -12.85 -0.60
N GLY A 323 2.47 -12.74 0.56
CA GLY A 323 1.42 -11.77 0.80
C GLY A 323 0.17 -12.32 1.47
N THR A 324 -0.92 -11.55 1.44
CA THR A 324 -2.19 -11.94 2.07
C THR A 324 -2.81 -13.14 1.38
N ILE A 325 -3.44 -14.02 2.17
CA ILE A 325 -4.12 -15.22 1.63
C ILE A 325 -5.45 -14.79 1.00
N MET A 326 -5.41 -14.50 -0.27
CA MET A 326 -6.59 -14.20 -1.08
C MET A 326 -7.27 -15.51 -1.54
N PRO A 327 -8.59 -15.63 -1.62
CA PRO A 327 -9.66 -14.68 -1.29
C PRO A 327 -10.07 -14.67 0.20
N ALA A 328 -9.40 -15.45 1.06
CA ALA A 328 -9.80 -15.63 2.45
C ALA A 328 -9.83 -14.30 3.21
N THR A 329 -8.82 -13.42 3.04
CA THR A 329 -8.77 -12.11 3.71
C THR A 329 -9.95 -11.23 3.31
N GLY A 330 -10.27 -11.14 2.02
CA GLY A 330 -11.42 -10.39 1.53
C GLY A 330 -12.75 -10.96 2.03
N GLY A 331 -12.91 -12.28 1.98
CA GLY A 331 -14.11 -12.97 2.47
C GLY A 331 -14.33 -12.79 3.97
N CYS A 332 -13.27 -12.97 4.79
CA CYS A 332 -13.35 -12.73 6.23
C CYS A 332 -13.63 -11.27 6.56
N ALA A 333 -12.98 -10.32 5.86
CA ALA A 333 -13.24 -8.90 6.05
C ALA A 333 -14.71 -8.56 5.73
N VAL A 334 -15.25 -9.04 4.61
CA VAL A 334 -16.66 -8.88 4.29
C VAL A 334 -17.53 -9.50 5.37
N GLY A 335 -17.31 -10.76 5.75
CA GLY A 335 -18.12 -11.47 6.72
C GLY A 335 -18.18 -10.79 8.10
N VAL A 336 -17.02 -10.40 8.65
CA VAL A 336 -16.95 -9.78 9.98
C VAL A 336 -17.44 -8.32 9.97
N LEU A 337 -17.19 -7.57 8.90
CA LEU A 337 -17.54 -6.15 8.85
C LEU A 337 -19.00 -5.90 8.44
N THR A 338 -19.71 -6.90 7.92
CA THR A 338 -21.14 -6.80 7.58
C THR A 338 -22.09 -7.22 8.70
N LEU A 339 -21.58 -7.89 9.73
CA LEU A 339 -22.33 -8.25 10.95
C LEU A 339 -22.56 -7.03 11.83
#